data_0bc965c275e3cf345beab987ba7097b5
#
_entry.id   0bc965c275e3cf345beab987ba7097b5
#
_cell.length_a   1.000
_cell.length_b   1.000
_cell.length_c   1.000
_cell.angle_alpha   90.00
_cell.angle_beta   90.00
_cell.angle_gamma   90.00
#
_symmetry.space_group_name_H-M   'P 1'
#
loop_
_entity.id
_entity.type
_entity.pdbx_description
1 polymer ?
#
loop_
_entity_poly.entity_id
_entity_poly.type
_entity_poly.pdbx_seq_one_letter_code
_entity_poly.pdbx_strand_id
1 'polypeptide(L)'
;KAYEKNPALIFDSFLVMQENSDLSGMTAKTLRALWHASALVNPEFRRNRENRTAFIKLLQSERGIIHEFRRMNQLDILGAYLPAFGRIVGQMQHDLFHVYTVDQHILQVLRNIRRFSMSEFAHEYPLCSRAIAEFERPWLLYVAALFHDIAKGRGGDHSELGTVDARTFCEDHELSAEDTELVVWLVRHHLIMSQVAQKEDLSDPESLKQQFVGSA
;
A
#
# COMPACT_ATOMS: atom_id res chain seq x y z
N LYS A 1 28.48 -0.19 -4.89
CA LYS A 1 29.43 -0.93 -4.00
C LYS A 1 28.92 -1.11 -2.56
N ALA A 2 28.21 -0.15 -1.94
CA ALA A 2 27.68 -0.34 -0.58
C ALA A 2 26.51 -1.36 -0.59
N TYR A 3 25.53 -1.14 -1.44
CA TYR A 3 24.38 -2.04 -1.58
C TYR A 3 24.74 -3.44 -2.09
N GLU A 4 25.76 -3.59 -2.94
CA GLU A 4 26.27 -4.91 -3.37
C GLU A 4 26.88 -5.70 -2.21
N LYS A 5 27.53 -5.00 -1.26
CA LYS A 5 28.10 -5.63 -0.06
C LYS A 5 27.07 -5.95 1.00
N ASN A 6 26.07 -5.10 1.13
CA ASN A 6 24.97 -5.26 2.08
C ASN A 6 23.65 -4.77 1.47
N PRO A 7 22.88 -5.65 0.82
CA PRO A 7 21.61 -5.27 0.20
C PRO A 7 20.57 -4.72 1.19
N ALA A 8 20.61 -5.08 2.47
CA ALA A 8 19.68 -4.56 3.49
C ALA A 8 19.69 -3.03 3.57
N LEU A 9 20.84 -2.39 3.25
CA LEU A 9 20.97 -0.93 3.18
C LEU A 9 19.99 -0.28 2.20
N ILE A 10 19.38 -1.04 1.28
CA ILE A 10 18.36 -0.51 0.36
C ILE A 10 17.17 0.03 1.17
N PHE A 11 16.58 -0.78 2.04
CA PHE A 11 15.45 -0.33 2.87
C PHE A 11 15.90 0.62 3.99
N ASP A 12 17.08 0.40 4.56
CA ASP A 12 17.65 1.32 5.55
C ASP A 12 17.77 2.76 5.01
N SER A 13 18.08 2.92 3.73
CA SER A 13 18.17 4.25 3.11
C SER A 13 16.83 5.01 3.16
N PHE A 14 15.71 4.31 3.00
CA PHE A 14 14.37 4.92 3.10
C PHE A 14 13.95 5.13 4.56
N LEU A 15 14.27 4.19 5.44
CA LEU A 15 14.02 4.33 6.89
C LEU A 15 14.76 5.55 7.46
N VAL A 16 16.02 5.75 7.10
CA VAL A 16 16.79 6.94 7.49
C VAL A 16 16.09 8.24 7.07
N MET A 17 15.52 8.28 5.87
CA MET A 17 14.73 9.44 5.42
C MET A 17 13.48 9.68 6.25
N GLN A 18 12.81 8.61 6.69
CA GLN A 18 11.62 8.71 7.53
C GLN A 18 11.97 9.11 8.98
N GLU A 19 13.08 8.63 9.50
CA GLU A 19 13.50 8.86 10.89
C GLU A 19 14.13 10.26 11.12
N ASN A 20 14.68 10.87 10.08
CA ASN A 20 15.42 12.13 10.18
C ASN A 20 14.71 13.29 9.47
N SER A 21 14.02 14.13 10.24
CA SER A 21 13.28 15.30 9.72
C SER A 21 14.18 16.35 9.07
N ASP A 22 15.45 16.40 9.46
CA ASP A 22 16.41 17.38 8.95
C ASP A 22 16.90 17.06 7.53
N LEU A 23 16.67 15.82 7.08
CA LEU A 23 17.03 15.43 5.73
C LEU A 23 15.97 15.90 4.72
N SER A 24 16.34 16.80 3.85
CA SER A 24 15.46 17.34 2.80
C SER A 24 15.31 16.42 1.59
N GLY A 25 16.21 15.44 1.41
CA GLY A 25 16.18 14.49 0.30
C GLY A 25 17.43 13.64 0.17
N MET A 26 17.43 12.76 -0.81
CA MET A 26 18.59 11.97 -1.21
C MET A 26 19.39 12.68 -2.31
N THR A 27 20.70 12.57 -2.26
CA THR A 27 21.56 13.11 -3.35
C THR A 27 21.32 12.34 -4.66
N ALA A 28 21.59 12.98 -5.80
CA ALA A 28 21.53 12.32 -7.10
C ALA A 28 22.42 11.06 -7.19
N LYS A 29 23.55 11.08 -6.49
CA LYS A 29 24.44 9.92 -6.38
C LYS A 29 23.78 8.75 -5.65
N THR A 30 23.11 9.03 -4.53
CA THR A 30 22.36 8.01 -3.75
C THR A 30 21.19 7.46 -4.57
N LEU A 31 20.39 8.31 -5.19
CA LEU A 31 19.26 7.89 -6.03
C LEU A 31 19.70 6.98 -7.17
N ARG A 32 20.78 7.32 -7.85
CA ARG A 32 21.36 6.50 -8.92
C ARG A 32 21.87 5.15 -8.41
N ALA A 33 22.53 5.16 -7.25
CA ALA A 33 23.01 3.93 -6.62
C ALA A 33 21.84 3.01 -6.19
N LEU A 34 20.76 3.56 -5.67
CA LEU A 34 19.53 2.82 -5.33
C LEU A 34 18.83 2.26 -6.58
N TRP A 35 18.73 3.05 -7.64
CA TRP A 35 18.18 2.56 -8.91
C TRP A 35 18.95 1.34 -9.44
N HIS A 36 20.28 1.40 -9.46
CA HIS A 36 21.09 0.23 -9.82
C HIS A 36 20.94 -0.94 -8.83
N ALA A 37 20.72 -0.65 -7.56
CA ALA A 37 20.54 -1.65 -6.52
C ALA A 37 19.16 -2.35 -6.59
N SER A 38 18.19 -1.85 -7.36
CA SER A 38 16.90 -2.51 -7.54
C SER A 38 17.06 -3.95 -8.04
N ALA A 39 18.09 -4.23 -8.86
CA ALA A 39 18.43 -5.58 -9.32
C ALA A 39 18.85 -6.55 -8.18
N LEU A 40 19.25 -6.04 -7.03
CA LEU A 40 19.59 -6.84 -5.84
C LEU A 40 18.35 -7.25 -5.03
N VAL A 41 17.18 -6.66 -5.34
CA VAL A 41 15.90 -7.00 -4.69
C VAL A 41 15.34 -8.27 -5.35
N ASN A 42 16.08 -9.33 -5.24
CA ASN A 42 15.83 -10.65 -5.80
C ASN A 42 15.02 -11.54 -4.83
N PRO A 43 14.70 -12.81 -5.17
CA PRO A 43 13.96 -13.71 -4.28
C PRO A 43 14.63 -13.94 -2.92
N GLU A 44 15.96 -13.95 -2.85
CA GLU A 44 16.69 -14.08 -1.58
C GLU A 44 16.47 -12.85 -0.70
N PHE A 45 16.61 -11.65 -1.25
CA PHE A 45 16.30 -10.40 -0.55
C PHE A 45 14.88 -10.39 0.02
N ARG A 46 13.88 -10.81 -0.79
CA ARG A 46 12.46 -10.85 -0.38
C ARG A 46 12.17 -11.86 0.71
N ARG A 47 12.93 -12.97 0.78
CA ARG A 47 12.78 -14.00 1.83
C ARG A 47 13.53 -13.64 3.12
N ASN A 48 14.46 -12.71 3.07
CA ASN A 48 15.22 -12.31 4.25
C ASN A 48 14.30 -11.64 5.28
N ARG A 49 14.30 -12.16 6.51
CA ARG A 49 13.44 -11.71 7.59
C ARG A 49 13.69 -10.25 7.99
N GLU A 50 14.96 -9.82 8.00
CA GLU A 50 15.32 -8.44 8.33
C GLU A 50 14.75 -7.46 7.31
N ASN A 51 14.82 -7.79 6.02
CA ASN A 51 14.25 -6.97 4.95
C ASN A 51 12.71 -6.91 5.04
N ARG A 52 12.06 -8.03 5.37
CA ARG A 52 10.60 -8.07 5.62
C ARG A 52 10.22 -7.18 6.79
N THR A 53 10.96 -7.26 7.89
CA THR A 53 10.76 -6.40 9.06
C THR A 53 10.98 -4.93 8.71
N ALA A 54 12.01 -4.61 7.95
CA ALA A 54 12.28 -3.25 7.49
C ALA A 54 11.14 -2.70 6.61
N PHE A 55 10.57 -3.51 5.71
CA PHE A 55 9.44 -3.10 4.88
C PHE A 55 8.20 -2.78 5.72
N ILE A 56 7.88 -3.59 6.72
CA ILE A 56 6.79 -3.28 7.65
C ILE A 56 7.06 -1.99 8.43
N LYS A 57 8.29 -1.76 8.89
CA LYS A 57 8.66 -0.50 9.55
C LYS A 57 8.44 0.73 8.65
N LEU A 58 8.70 0.62 7.34
CA LEU A 58 8.43 1.70 6.38
C LEU A 58 6.93 2.07 6.36
N LEU A 59 6.04 1.08 6.47
CA LEU A 59 4.58 1.28 6.54
C LEU A 59 4.10 1.79 7.91
N GLN A 60 4.81 1.48 8.98
CA GLN A 60 4.48 1.88 10.35
C GLN A 60 5.05 3.24 10.74
N SER A 61 5.82 3.88 9.87
CA SER A 61 6.45 5.16 10.16
C SER A 61 5.40 6.26 10.40
N GLU A 62 5.69 7.17 11.32
CA GLU A 62 4.84 8.33 11.59
C GLU A 62 4.88 9.39 10.47
N ARG A 63 5.89 9.32 9.59
CA ARG A 63 6.12 10.33 8.54
C ARG A 63 6.78 9.74 7.30
N GLY A 64 6.65 10.45 6.20
CA GLY A 64 7.38 10.16 4.96
C GLY A 64 6.92 8.93 4.19
N ILE A 65 5.85 8.22 4.61
CA ILE A 65 5.39 6.97 3.97
C ILE A 65 5.17 7.19 2.46
N ILE A 66 4.34 8.17 2.11
CA ILE A 66 3.98 8.40 0.70
C ILE A 66 5.18 8.82 -0.14
N HIS A 67 6.02 9.68 0.43
CA HIS A 67 7.21 10.18 -0.26
C HIS A 67 8.19 9.03 -0.58
N GLU A 68 8.45 8.16 0.41
CA GLU A 68 9.39 7.06 0.23
C GLU A 68 8.80 5.94 -0.65
N PHE A 69 7.50 5.62 -0.55
CA PHE A 69 6.86 4.64 -1.44
C PHE A 69 6.83 5.10 -2.90
N ARG A 70 6.56 6.39 -3.16
CA ARG A 70 6.68 6.97 -4.51
C ARG A 70 8.11 6.89 -5.02
N ARG A 71 9.10 7.19 -4.17
CA ARG A 71 10.51 7.10 -4.53
C ARG A 71 10.92 5.65 -4.83
N MET A 72 10.51 4.68 -4.00
CA MET A 72 10.74 3.26 -4.28
C MET A 72 10.12 2.82 -5.60
N ASN A 73 8.92 3.32 -5.93
CA ASN A 73 8.29 3.04 -7.23
C ASN A 73 9.09 3.63 -8.39
N GLN A 74 9.52 4.87 -8.27
CA GLN A 74 10.34 5.55 -9.31
C GLN A 74 11.71 4.91 -9.53
N LEU A 75 12.24 4.23 -8.53
CA LEU A 75 13.54 3.56 -8.56
C LEU A 75 13.43 2.05 -8.87
N ASP A 76 12.28 1.56 -9.29
CA ASP A 76 11.99 0.16 -9.59
C ASP A 76 12.14 -0.80 -8.39
N ILE A 77 12.31 -0.27 -7.18
CA ILE A 77 12.51 -1.05 -5.95
C ILE A 77 11.19 -1.66 -5.47
N LEU A 78 10.09 -0.88 -5.49
CA LEU A 78 8.79 -1.35 -5.02
C LEU A 78 8.28 -2.53 -5.85
N GLY A 79 8.34 -2.43 -7.17
CA GLY A 79 7.95 -3.51 -8.09
C GLY A 79 8.88 -4.73 -8.02
N ALA A 80 10.17 -4.53 -7.74
CA ALA A 80 11.11 -5.64 -7.51
C ALA A 80 10.82 -6.36 -6.19
N TYR A 81 10.45 -5.62 -5.14
CA TYR A 81 10.11 -6.21 -3.83
C TYR A 81 8.74 -6.88 -3.82
N LEU A 82 7.74 -6.26 -4.45
CA LEU A 82 6.39 -6.78 -4.64
C LEU A 82 6.16 -7.12 -6.13
N PRO A 83 6.47 -8.33 -6.60
CA PRO A 83 6.36 -8.67 -8.03
C PRO A 83 4.94 -8.49 -8.59
N ALA A 84 3.91 -8.72 -7.76
CA ALA A 84 2.52 -8.44 -8.13
C ALA A 84 2.29 -6.96 -8.43
N PHE A 85 2.90 -6.06 -7.64
CA PHE A 85 2.89 -4.62 -7.91
C PHE A 85 3.72 -4.28 -9.17
N GLY A 86 4.86 -4.92 -9.35
CA GLY A 86 5.69 -4.74 -10.55
C GLY A 86 4.94 -4.99 -11.86
N ARG A 87 3.98 -5.92 -11.86
CA ARG A 87 3.15 -6.22 -13.04
C ARG A 87 2.18 -5.12 -13.44
N ILE A 88 1.77 -4.27 -12.48
CA ILE A 88 0.79 -3.19 -12.75
C ILE A 88 1.45 -1.81 -12.88
N VAL A 89 2.76 -1.72 -12.76
CA VAL A 89 3.49 -0.46 -12.99
C VAL A 89 3.31 -0.02 -14.44
N GLY A 90 2.87 1.21 -14.64
CA GLY A 90 2.61 1.78 -15.97
C GLY A 90 1.37 1.21 -16.67
N GLN A 91 0.62 0.29 -16.05
CA GLN A 91 -0.60 -0.28 -16.63
C GLN A 91 -1.71 0.78 -16.68
N MET A 92 -2.19 1.09 -17.89
CA MET A 92 -3.30 2.00 -18.07
C MET A 92 -4.61 1.37 -17.60
N GLN A 93 -5.48 2.19 -17.03
CA GLN A 93 -6.85 1.81 -16.69
C GLN A 93 -7.76 2.13 -17.89
N HIS A 94 -8.59 1.16 -18.31
CA HIS A 94 -9.46 1.28 -19.49
C HIS A 94 -10.85 1.82 -19.18
N ASP A 95 -11.02 2.51 -18.06
CA ASP A 95 -12.31 3.15 -17.74
C ASP A 95 -12.24 4.67 -17.95
N LEU A 96 -13.42 5.26 -18.19
CA LEU A 96 -13.58 6.67 -18.54
C LEU A 96 -13.24 7.66 -17.40
N PHE A 97 -12.94 7.14 -16.21
CA PHE A 97 -12.82 7.96 -14.99
C PHE A 97 -11.41 8.01 -14.40
N HIS A 98 -10.47 7.19 -14.91
CA HIS A 98 -9.13 7.11 -14.33
C HIS A 98 -8.08 7.76 -15.24
N VAL A 99 -7.46 8.82 -14.71
CA VAL A 99 -6.36 9.57 -15.36
C VAL A 99 -5.00 8.94 -15.04
N TYR A 100 -4.94 8.03 -14.05
CA TYR A 100 -3.70 7.46 -13.52
C TYR A 100 -3.52 6.01 -13.98
N THR A 101 -2.25 5.59 -14.09
CA THR A 101 -1.89 4.16 -14.16
C THR A 101 -2.24 3.45 -12.84
N VAL A 102 -2.37 2.13 -12.87
CA VAL A 102 -2.80 1.36 -11.68
C VAL A 102 -1.85 1.59 -10.50
N ASP A 103 -0.54 1.59 -10.70
CA ASP A 103 0.45 1.89 -9.65
C ASP A 103 0.29 3.29 -9.07
N GLN A 104 0.08 4.29 -9.93
CA GLN A 104 -0.16 5.67 -9.48
C GLN A 104 -1.47 5.79 -8.71
N HIS A 105 -2.53 5.10 -9.15
CA HIS A 105 -3.80 5.04 -8.43
C HIS A 105 -3.63 4.43 -7.04
N ILE A 106 -2.96 3.29 -6.93
CA ILE A 106 -2.68 2.62 -5.64
C ILE A 106 -1.94 3.58 -4.69
N LEU A 107 -0.90 4.26 -5.16
CA LEU A 107 -0.15 5.20 -4.33
C LEU A 107 -0.96 6.46 -3.98
N GLN A 108 -1.91 6.86 -4.84
CA GLN A 108 -2.83 7.96 -4.54
C GLN A 108 -3.86 7.56 -3.46
N VAL A 109 -4.38 6.33 -3.49
CA VAL A 109 -5.26 5.81 -2.44
C VAL A 109 -4.50 5.74 -1.10
N LEU A 110 -3.28 5.20 -1.11
CA LEU A 110 -2.41 5.20 0.07
C LEU A 110 -2.21 6.60 0.66
N ARG A 111 -1.95 7.60 -0.21
CA ARG A 111 -1.85 9.01 0.20
C ARG A 111 -3.13 9.51 0.87
N ASN A 112 -4.29 9.24 0.29
CA ASN A 112 -5.56 9.71 0.82
C ASN A 112 -5.84 9.09 2.20
N ILE A 113 -5.63 7.78 2.36
CA ILE A 113 -5.77 7.11 3.67
C ILE A 113 -4.80 7.72 4.70
N ARG A 114 -3.56 7.98 4.31
CA ARG A 114 -2.59 8.65 5.19
C ARG A 114 -3.04 10.04 5.61
N ARG A 115 -3.62 10.84 4.70
CA ARG A 115 -4.17 12.17 5.01
C ARG A 115 -5.29 12.10 6.05
N PHE A 116 -6.16 11.10 5.98
CA PHE A 116 -7.23 10.92 6.96
C PHE A 116 -6.70 10.69 8.38
N SER A 117 -5.50 10.13 8.54
CA SER A 117 -4.87 9.95 9.85
C SER A 117 -4.11 11.20 10.36
N MET A 118 -4.07 12.28 9.59
CA MET A 118 -3.38 13.52 9.95
C MET A 118 -4.41 14.58 10.41
N SER A 119 -4.29 15.04 11.64
CA SER A 119 -5.24 15.97 12.27
C SER A 119 -5.40 17.28 11.50
N GLU A 120 -4.35 17.74 10.85
CA GLU A 120 -4.36 18.98 10.04
C GLU A 120 -5.33 18.91 8.85
N PHE A 121 -5.63 17.68 8.34
CA PHE A 121 -6.57 17.45 7.23
C PHE A 121 -7.93 16.91 7.68
N ALA A 122 -8.20 16.82 8.98
CA ALA A 122 -9.45 16.27 9.51
C ALA A 122 -10.70 17.03 9.05
N HIS A 123 -10.57 18.29 8.69
CA HIS A 123 -11.66 19.13 8.18
C HIS A 123 -12.10 18.76 6.75
N GLU A 124 -11.23 18.14 5.94
CA GLU A 124 -11.54 17.77 4.56
C GLU A 124 -12.52 16.59 4.49
N TYR A 125 -12.30 15.57 5.33
CA TYR A 125 -13.12 14.34 5.39
C TYR A 125 -13.35 13.92 6.85
N PRO A 126 -14.20 14.64 7.60
CA PRO A 126 -14.34 14.46 9.05
C PRO A 126 -14.74 13.04 9.47
N LEU A 127 -15.60 12.36 8.67
CA LEU A 127 -16.04 11.01 8.96
C LEU A 127 -14.88 10.02 8.83
N CYS A 128 -14.12 10.09 7.74
CA CYS A 128 -12.96 9.22 7.51
C CYS A 128 -11.87 9.43 8.57
N SER A 129 -11.62 10.70 8.95
CA SER A 129 -10.64 11.04 9.97
C SER A 129 -11.04 10.52 11.35
N ARG A 130 -12.32 10.58 11.72
CA ARG A 130 -12.81 9.96 12.96
C ARG A 130 -12.67 8.45 12.95
N ALA A 131 -13.07 7.80 11.85
CA ALA A 131 -12.98 6.34 11.73
C ALA A 131 -11.53 5.84 11.85
N ILE A 132 -10.58 6.53 11.20
CA ILE A 132 -9.15 6.18 11.30
C ILE A 132 -8.58 6.46 12.70
N ALA A 133 -9.01 7.52 13.38
CA ALA A 133 -8.54 7.84 14.73
C ALA A 133 -8.90 6.76 15.76
N GLU A 134 -9.98 6.02 15.52
CA GLU A 134 -10.40 4.89 16.36
C GLU A 134 -9.67 3.58 15.97
N PHE A 135 -8.91 3.57 14.88
CA PHE A 135 -8.24 2.38 14.37
C PHE A 135 -6.83 2.24 14.97
N GLU A 136 -6.61 1.22 15.78
CA GLU A 136 -5.36 1.06 16.54
C GLU A 136 -4.11 0.87 15.67
N ARG A 137 -4.27 0.25 14.49
CA ARG A 137 -3.18 -0.13 13.59
C ARG A 137 -3.41 0.39 12.16
N PRO A 138 -3.38 1.71 11.94
CA PRO A 138 -3.72 2.31 10.64
C PRO A 138 -2.81 1.84 9.49
N TRP A 139 -1.60 1.32 9.77
CA TRP A 139 -0.71 0.76 8.77
C TRP A 139 -1.28 -0.48 8.06
N LEU A 140 -2.23 -1.21 8.67
CA LEU A 140 -2.95 -2.31 8.01
C LEU A 140 -3.83 -1.80 6.87
N LEU A 141 -4.39 -0.58 6.99
CA LEU A 141 -5.09 0.08 5.89
C LEU A 141 -4.14 0.44 4.76
N TYR A 142 -2.88 0.76 5.06
CA TYR A 142 -1.88 1.03 4.04
C TYR A 142 -1.50 -0.25 3.28
N VAL A 143 -1.39 -1.38 3.97
CA VAL A 143 -1.22 -2.69 3.33
C VAL A 143 -2.40 -2.99 2.41
N ALA A 144 -3.62 -2.87 2.91
CA ALA A 144 -4.83 -3.08 2.09
C ALA A 144 -4.86 -2.15 0.86
N ALA A 145 -4.45 -0.88 1.01
CA ALA A 145 -4.33 0.06 -0.11
C ALA A 145 -3.33 -0.41 -1.18
N LEU A 146 -2.20 -0.99 -0.78
CA LEU A 146 -1.22 -1.52 -1.74
C LEU A 146 -1.76 -2.68 -2.57
N PHE A 147 -2.69 -3.47 -2.01
CA PHE A 147 -3.18 -4.69 -2.63
C PHE A 147 -4.58 -4.59 -3.24
N HIS A 148 -5.36 -3.53 -2.99
CA HIS A 148 -6.76 -3.47 -3.40
C HIS A 148 -6.97 -3.65 -4.92
N ASP A 149 -6.09 -3.09 -5.73
CA ASP A 149 -6.14 -3.12 -7.20
C ASP A 149 -4.97 -3.90 -7.84
N ILE A 150 -4.18 -4.61 -7.03
CA ILE A 150 -2.92 -5.23 -7.48
C ILE A 150 -3.11 -6.31 -8.55
N ALA A 151 -4.29 -6.89 -8.63
CA ALA A 151 -4.63 -7.94 -9.58
C ALA A 151 -5.37 -7.44 -10.83
N LYS A 152 -5.51 -6.13 -11.01
CA LYS A 152 -6.10 -5.57 -12.23
C LYS A 152 -5.36 -6.06 -13.49
N GLY A 153 -6.14 -6.41 -14.52
CA GLY A 153 -5.59 -6.88 -15.80
C GLY A 153 -5.25 -8.37 -15.87
N ARG A 154 -5.44 -9.14 -14.78
CA ARG A 154 -5.18 -10.61 -14.79
C ARG A 154 -6.34 -11.45 -15.35
N GLY A 155 -7.47 -10.82 -15.66
CA GLY A 155 -8.73 -11.51 -15.99
C GLY A 155 -9.45 -12.03 -14.73
N GLY A 156 -10.76 -12.05 -14.74
CA GLY A 156 -11.59 -12.41 -13.60
C GLY A 156 -11.75 -11.26 -12.58
N ASP A 157 -12.24 -11.61 -11.39
CA ASP A 157 -12.47 -10.64 -10.32
C ASP A 157 -11.13 -10.27 -9.66
N HIS A 158 -10.69 -9.03 -9.90
CA HIS A 158 -9.42 -8.54 -9.34
C HIS A 158 -9.46 -8.40 -7.82
N SER A 159 -10.63 -8.21 -7.21
CA SER A 159 -10.78 -8.14 -5.75
C SER A 159 -10.48 -9.50 -5.12
N GLU A 160 -11.04 -10.58 -5.68
CA GLU A 160 -10.75 -11.94 -5.21
C GLU A 160 -9.29 -12.35 -5.47
N LEU A 161 -8.79 -12.09 -6.67
CA LEU A 161 -7.38 -12.39 -7.00
C LEU A 161 -6.41 -11.59 -6.12
N GLY A 162 -6.73 -10.34 -5.81
CA GLY A 162 -5.93 -9.48 -4.94
C GLY A 162 -5.85 -10.01 -3.50
N THR A 163 -6.89 -10.72 -3.01
CA THR A 163 -6.88 -11.32 -1.67
C THR A 163 -5.80 -12.40 -1.53
N VAL A 164 -5.52 -13.14 -2.58
CA VAL A 164 -4.47 -14.17 -2.58
C VAL A 164 -3.09 -13.53 -2.40
N ASP A 165 -2.81 -12.48 -3.16
CA ASP A 165 -1.54 -11.75 -3.04
C ASP A 165 -1.41 -11.07 -1.66
N ALA A 166 -2.49 -10.47 -1.17
CA ALA A 166 -2.52 -9.82 0.14
C ALA A 166 -2.26 -10.82 1.28
N ARG A 167 -2.91 -11.98 1.25
CA ARG A 167 -2.70 -13.06 2.22
C ARG A 167 -1.25 -13.53 2.21
N THR A 168 -0.72 -13.85 1.04
CA THR A 168 0.68 -14.28 0.89
C THR A 168 1.64 -13.24 1.47
N PHE A 169 1.42 -11.95 1.18
CA PHE A 169 2.23 -10.87 1.76
C PHE A 169 2.15 -10.85 3.29
N CYS A 170 0.95 -10.89 3.86
CA CYS A 170 0.76 -10.84 5.32
C CYS A 170 1.42 -12.03 6.01
N GLU A 171 1.25 -13.24 5.50
CA GLU A 171 1.85 -14.46 6.03
C GLU A 171 3.38 -14.42 5.92
N ASP A 172 3.91 -14.02 4.77
CA ASP A 172 5.36 -13.86 4.55
C ASP A 172 6.00 -12.83 5.48
N HIS A 173 5.27 -11.80 5.88
CA HIS A 173 5.72 -10.76 6.79
C HIS A 173 5.33 -11.02 8.26
N GLU A 174 4.90 -12.24 8.57
CA GLU A 174 4.61 -12.70 9.93
C GLU A 174 3.51 -11.85 10.64
N LEU A 175 2.53 -11.33 9.89
CA LEU A 175 1.36 -10.71 10.48
C LEU A 175 0.52 -11.76 11.22
N SER A 176 -0.17 -11.35 12.29
CA SER A 176 -1.10 -12.24 12.98
C SER A 176 -2.21 -12.73 12.05
N ALA A 177 -2.87 -13.83 12.42
CA ALA A 177 -4.02 -14.34 11.67
C ALA A 177 -5.15 -13.29 11.62
N GLU A 178 -5.40 -12.59 12.73
CA GLU A 178 -6.39 -11.51 12.81
C GLU A 178 -6.09 -10.36 11.85
N ASP A 179 -4.86 -9.87 11.85
CA ASP A 179 -4.42 -8.79 10.96
C ASP A 179 -4.47 -9.22 9.49
N THR A 180 -4.08 -10.46 9.21
CA THR A 180 -4.15 -11.03 7.87
C THR A 180 -5.59 -11.09 7.36
N GLU A 181 -6.52 -11.60 8.16
CA GLU A 181 -7.94 -11.67 7.78
C GLU A 181 -8.54 -10.27 7.58
N LEU A 182 -8.17 -9.30 8.41
CA LEU A 182 -8.61 -7.91 8.24
C LEU A 182 -8.13 -7.32 6.92
N VAL A 183 -6.84 -7.46 6.58
CA VAL A 183 -6.30 -6.97 5.31
C VAL A 183 -6.97 -7.65 4.12
N VAL A 184 -7.13 -8.97 4.17
CA VAL A 184 -7.80 -9.75 3.12
C VAL A 184 -9.26 -9.30 2.96
N TRP A 185 -9.98 -9.10 4.05
CA TRP A 185 -11.36 -8.61 4.02
C TRP A 185 -11.45 -7.21 3.38
N LEU A 186 -10.56 -6.30 3.75
CA LEU A 186 -10.51 -4.94 3.18
C LEU A 186 -10.23 -4.98 1.67
N VAL A 187 -9.31 -5.81 1.22
CA VAL A 187 -9.01 -5.97 -0.22
C VAL A 187 -10.21 -6.54 -0.97
N ARG A 188 -10.85 -7.58 -0.44
CA ARG A 188 -12.04 -8.21 -1.06
C ARG A 188 -13.18 -7.23 -1.25
N HIS A 189 -13.42 -6.39 -0.25
CA HIS A 189 -14.61 -5.54 -0.18
C HIS A 189 -14.36 -4.06 -0.54
N HIS A 190 -13.20 -3.73 -1.11
CA HIS A 190 -12.84 -2.33 -1.39
C HIS A 190 -13.82 -1.61 -2.33
N LEU A 191 -14.57 -2.31 -3.16
CA LEU A 191 -15.56 -1.74 -4.07
C LEU A 191 -16.96 -1.61 -3.47
N ILE A 192 -17.20 -2.15 -2.28
CA ILE A 192 -18.56 -2.21 -1.69
C ILE A 192 -19.20 -0.82 -1.61
N MET A 193 -18.48 0.17 -1.09
CA MET A 193 -19.01 1.54 -0.96
C MET A 193 -19.35 2.16 -2.33
N SER A 194 -18.51 1.90 -3.33
CA SER A 194 -18.77 2.38 -4.69
C SER A 194 -20.00 1.70 -5.30
N GLN A 195 -20.16 0.41 -5.09
CA GLN A 195 -21.32 -0.37 -5.58
C GLN A 195 -22.62 0.08 -4.89
N VAL A 196 -22.57 0.29 -3.57
CA VAL A 196 -23.73 0.78 -2.81
C VAL A 196 -24.11 2.19 -3.27
N ALA A 197 -23.15 3.10 -3.40
CA ALA A 197 -23.40 4.47 -3.84
C ALA A 197 -23.99 4.56 -5.26
N GLN A 198 -23.77 3.54 -6.11
CA GLN A 198 -24.30 3.50 -7.48
C GLN A 198 -25.68 2.84 -7.59
N LYS A 199 -26.04 1.97 -6.65
CA LYS A 199 -27.22 1.09 -6.75
C LYS A 199 -28.32 1.40 -5.72
N GLU A 200 -27.95 2.02 -4.61
CA GLU A 200 -28.79 2.15 -3.43
C GLU A 200 -28.96 3.63 -3.05
N ASP A 201 -30.08 3.93 -2.42
CA ASP A 201 -30.27 5.22 -1.74
C ASP A 201 -29.48 5.19 -0.41
N LEU A 202 -28.38 5.89 -0.36
CA LEU A 202 -27.52 5.98 0.83
C LEU A 202 -28.21 6.63 2.05
N SER A 203 -29.41 7.18 1.88
CA SER A 203 -30.22 7.70 2.97
C SER A 203 -30.99 6.61 3.73
N ASP A 204 -31.07 5.38 3.19
CA ASP A 204 -31.73 4.25 3.83
C ASP A 204 -30.73 3.40 4.68
N PRO A 205 -30.81 3.48 6.03
CA PRO A 205 -29.92 2.72 6.91
C PRO A 205 -30.05 1.19 6.81
N GLU A 206 -31.20 0.67 6.35
CA GLU A 206 -31.43 -0.78 6.22
C GLU A 206 -30.73 -1.37 5.00
N SER A 207 -30.68 -0.64 3.89
CA SER A 207 -29.89 -1.01 2.70
C SER A 207 -28.41 -1.17 3.03
N LEU A 208 -27.85 -0.27 3.84
CA LEU A 208 -26.45 -0.32 4.28
C LEU A 208 -26.20 -1.52 5.21
N LYS A 209 -27.07 -1.78 6.18
CA LYS A 209 -26.89 -2.88 7.12
C LYS A 209 -26.91 -4.25 6.46
N GLN A 210 -27.80 -4.51 5.50
CA GLN A 210 -27.91 -5.81 4.83
C GLN A 210 -26.64 -6.21 4.09
N GLN A 211 -25.92 -5.26 3.50
CA GLN A 211 -24.67 -5.54 2.76
C GLN A 211 -23.46 -5.73 3.67
N PHE A 212 -23.43 -5.08 4.84
CA PHE A 212 -22.30 -5.20 5.77
C PHE A 212 -22.44 -6.37 6.77
N VAL A 213 -23.67 -6.78 7.10
CA VAL A 213 -23.93 -7.88 8.05
C VAL A 213 -24.00 -9.24 7.35
N GLY A 214 -24.35 -9.28 6.06
CA GLY A 214 -24.42 -10.52 5.28
C GLY A 214 -23.06 -11.04 4.78
N SER A 215 -21.94 -10.36 5.10
CA SER A 215 -20.58 -10.69 4.64
C SER A 215 -19.67 -11.20 5.78
N ALA A 216 -20.24 -11.48 6.98
CA ALA A 216 -19.50 -12.01 8.13
C ALA A 216 -19.66 -13.52 8.26
#